data_70aa2332c8789c7f84e778946efa36f7
#
_entry.id   70aa2332c8789c7f84e778946efa36f7
#
_cell.length_a   1.000
_cell.length_b   1.000
_cell.length_c   1.000
_cell.angle_alpha   90.00
_cell.angle_beta   90.00
_cell.angle_gamma   90.00
#
_symmetry.space_group_name_H-M   'P 1'
#
loop_
_entity.id
_entity.type
_entity.pdbx_description
1 polymer ?
#
loop_
_entity_poly.entity_id
_entity_poly.type
_entity_poly.pdbx_seq_one_letter_code
_entity_poly.pdbx_strand_id
1 'polypeptide(L)'
;MKDVAAYKWEHRIPIEDLQREKEVLESSIQAAESMGLNPTASSRFFEQQIELAKSVQQYWFDHWESKGFEQYDYADLTTEIRPVLLELGDKILFSVANLDLQQDLKRKKIKRLSRRFAGTINTTGVARTDKKALFDSVLKIITKRS
;
A
#
# COMPACT_ATOMS: atom_id res chain seq x y z
N MET A 1 -1.83 5.54 -8.18
CA MET A 1 -1.57 4.28 -8.93
C MET A 1 -1.98 4.33 -10.39
N LYS A 2 -2.98 5.13 -10.79
CA LYS A 2 -3.28 5.34 -12.22
C LYS A 2 -2.07 5.95 -12.94
N ASP A 3 -1.42 6.95 -12.36
CA ASP A 3 -0.25 7.61 -12.97
C ASP A 3 0.96 6.67 -13.07
N VAL A 4 1.18 5.80 -12.07
CA VAL A 4 2.18 4.72 -12.16
C VAL A 4 1.89 3.80 -13.35
N ALA A 5 0.63 3.42 -13.52
CA ALA A 5 0.22 2.59 -14.66
C ALA A 5 0.42 3.32 -15.98
N ALA A 6 0.05 4.61 -16.07
CA ALA A 6 0.20 5.41 -17.28
C ALA A 6 1.68 5.54 -17.69
N TYR A 7 2.54 5.86 -16.74
CA TYR A 7 3.98 5.93 -17.00
C TYR A 7 4.51 4.59 -17.54
N LYS A 8 4.16 3.48 -16.87
CA LYS A 8 4.61 2.13 -17.29
C LYS A 8 4.05 1.73 -18.65
N TRP A 9 2.79 2.07 -18.93
CA TRP A 9 2.13 1.80 -20.20
C TRP A 9 2.85 2.48 -21.37
N GLU A 10 3.06 3.78 -21.29
CA GLU A 10 3.72 4.55 -22.35
C GLU A 10 5.18 4.17 -22.54
N HIS A 11 5.89 3.86 -21.45
CA HIS A 11 7.31 3.47 -21.52
C HIS A 11 7.51 1.96 -21.72
N ARG A 12 6.41 1.19 -21.89
CA ARG A 12 6.44 -0.28 -22.07
C ARG A 12 7.19 -1.00 -20.94
N ILE A 13 7.02 -0.52 -19.72
CA ILE A 13 7.62 -1.11 -18.52
C ILE A 13 6.63 -2.12 -17.91
N PRO A 14 7.07 -3.32 -17.53
CA PRO A 14 6.22 -4.30 -16.85
C PRO A 14 5.62 -3.75 -15.55
N ILE A 15 4.42 -4.21 -15.20
CA ILE A 15 3.81 -3.89 -13.90
C ILE A 15 4.66 -4.45 -12.77
N GLU A 16 5.13 -5.68 -12.91
CA GLU A 16 6.02 -6.31 -11.94
C GLU A 16 7.44 -5.73 -12.04
N ASP A 17 8.03 -5.41 -10.88
CA ASP A 17 9.40 -4.90 -10.74
C ASP A 17 10.00 -5.51 -9.46
N LEU A 18 10.41 -6.78 -9.57
CA LEU A 18 10.89 -7.58 -8.42
C LEU A 18 12.06 -6.91 -7.68
N GLN A 19 12.95 -6.25 -8.41
CA GLN A 19 14.06 -5.54 -7.78
C GLN A 19 13.56 -4.37 -6.93
N ARG A 20 12.64 -3.59 -7.46
CA ARG A 20 12.05 -2.45 -6.74
C ARG A 20 11.16 -2.90 -5.59
N GLU A 21 10.40 -3.96 -5.76
CA GLU A 21 9.57 -4.56 -4.71
C GLU A 21 10.44 -4.99 -3.52
N LYS A 22 11.57 -5.64 -3.78
CA LYS A 22 12.56 -6.03 -2.76
C LYS A 22 13.12 -4.81 -2.02
N GLU A 23 13.54 -3.76 -2.73
CA GLU A 23 14.05 -2.52 -2.12
C GLU A 23 13.03 -1.86 -1.20
N VAL A 24 11.76 -1.80 -1.61
CA VAL A 24 10.67 -1.25 -0.79
C VAL A 24 10.46 -2.07 0.47
N LEU A 25 10.48 -3.40 0.37
CA LEU A 25 10.31 -4.28 1.53
C LEU A 25 11.49 -4.17 2.51
N GLU A 26 12.72 -4.17 2.02
CA GLU A 26 13.91 -4.01 2.84
C GLU A 26 13.91 -2.65 3.58
N SER A 27 13.59 -1.57 2.88
CA SER A 27 13.46 -0.23 3.48
C SER A 27 12.36 -0.20 4.55
N SER A 28 11.22 -0.81 4.28
CA SER A 28 10.10 -0.85 5.23
C SER A 28 10.41 -1.66 6.49
N ILE A 29 11.18 -2.74 6.37
CA ILE A 29 11.66 -3.55 7.48
C ILE A 29 12.59 -2.72 8.38
N GLN A 30 13.58 -2.06 7.78
CA GLN A 30 14.55 -1.22 8.51
C GLN A 30 13.84 -0.05 9.24
N ALA A 31 12.89 0.60 8.58
CA ALA A 31 12.10 1.67 9.18
C ALA A 31 11.24 1.14 10.36
N ALA A 32 10.61 -0.02 10.21
CA ALA A 32 9.83 -0.65 11.26
C ALA A 32 10.68 -1.00 12.50
N GLU A 33 11.85 -1.60 12.28
CA GLU A 33 12.81 -1.93 13.35
C GLU A 33 13.26 -0.68 14.11
N SER A 34 13.61 0.40 13.41
CA SER A 34 14.02 1.66 14.02
C SER A 34 12.91 2.30 14.88
N MET A 35 11.65 1.99 14.61
CA MET A 35 10.47 2.47 15.34
C MET A 35 9.98 1.47 16.41
N GLY A 36 10.69 0.34 16.64
CA GLY A 36 10.28 -0.69 17.59
C GLY A 36 9.02 -1.45 17.19
N LEU A 37 8.70 -1.48 15.90
CA LEU A 37 7.59 -2.24 15.35
C LEU A 37 8.04 -3.66 14.95
N ASN A 38 7.06 -4.59 14.84
CA ASN A 38 7.36 -5.94 14.39
C ASN A 38 7.73 -5.96 12.90
N PRO A 39 8.99 -6.29 12.52
CA PRO A 39 9.44 -6.22 11.13
C PRO A 39 8.72 -7.19 10.22
N THR A 40 8.44 -8.41 10.69
CA THR A 40 7.71 -9.42 9.90
C THR A 40 6.27 -9.00 9.60
N ALA A 41 5.58 -8.41 10.57
CA ALA A 41 4.22 -7.92 10.36
C ALA A 41 4.21 -6.71 9.43
N SER A 42 5.22 -5.84 9.53
CA SER A 42 5.39 -4.67 8.66
C SER A 42 5.68 -5.09 7.22
N SER A 43 6.60 -6.02 7.01
CA SER A 43 6.89 -6.58 5.68
C SER A 43 5.61 -7.12 5.01
N ARG A 44 4.84 -7.95 5.71
CA ARG A 44 3.57 -8.48 5.17
C ARG A 44 2.55 -7.41 4.81
N PHE A 45 2.50 -6.34 5.57
CA PHE A 45 1.64 -5.21 5.25
C PHE A 45 2.08 -4.53 3.93
N PHE A 46 3.38 -4.28 3.75
CA PHE A 46 3.88 -3.68 2.51
C PHE A 46 3.80 -4.63 1.32
N GLU A 47 4.03 -5.93 1.49
CA GLU A 47 3.76 -6.95 0.46
C GLU A 47 2.32 -6.86 -0.05
N GLN A 48 1.34 -6.78 0.86
CA GLN A 48 -0.06 -6.62 0.48
C GLN A 48 -0.34 -5.29 -0.24
N GLN A 49 0.31 -4.20 0.15
CA GLN A 49 0.19 -2.93 -0.56
C GLN A 49 0.76 -2.99 -1.98
N ILE A 50 1.90 -3.67 -2.17
CA ILE A 50 2.50 -3.90 -3.48
C ILE A 50 1.54 -4.70 -4.36
N GLU A 51 0.97 -5.80 -3.87
CA GLU A 51 0.01 -6.61 -4.62
C GLU A 51 -1.25 -5.81 -5.00
N LEU A 52 -1.78 -4.99 -4.09
CA LEU A 52 -2.90 -4.11 -4.39
C LEU A 52 -2.54 -3.04 -5.42
N ALA A 53 -1.35 -2.49 -5.35
CA ALA A 53 -0.85 -1.53 -6.33
C ALA A 53 -0.72 -2.16 -7.72
N LYS A 54 -0.22 -3.40 -7.81
CA LYS A 54 -0.18 -4.16 -9.06
C LYS A 54 -1.58 -4.43 -9.62
N SER A 55 -2.53 -4.82 -8.77
CA SER A 55 -3.93 -5.04 -9.18
C SER A 55 -4.59 -3.78 -9.76
N VAL A 56 -4.31 -2.61 -9.17
CA VAL A 56 -4.81 -1.33 -9.72
C VAL A 56 -4.14 -0.99 -11.05
N GLN A 57 -2.84 -1.25 -11.19
CA GLN A 57 -2.13 -1.03 -12.44
C GLN A 57 -2.66 -1.98 -13.54
N GLN A 58 -2.90 -3.25 -13.21
CA GLN A 58 -3.46 -4.22 -14.16
C GLN A 58 -4.85 -3.81 -14.63
N TYR A 59 -5.73 -3.34 -13.72
CA TYR A 59 -7.03 -2.82 -14.09
C TYR A 59 -6.92 -1.71 -15.15
N TRP A 60 -5.95 -0.79 -15.02
CA TRP A 60 -5.77 0.29 -15.97
C TRP A 60 -5.17 -0.20 -17.29
N PHE A 61 -4.26 -1.15 -17.26
CA PHE A 61 -3.71 -1.78 -18.47
C PHE A 61 -4.83 -2.46 -19.28
N ASP A 62 -5.65 -3.30 -18.64
CA ASP A 62 -6.78 -3.98 -19.27
C ASP A 62 -7.80 -2.96 -19.83
N HIS A 63 -8.02 -1.87 -19.10
CA HIS A 63 -8.90 -0.79 -19.54
C HIS A 63 -8.37 -0.11 -20.79
N TRP A 64 -7.11 0.25 -20.83
CA TRP A 64 -6.50 0.92 -21.99
C TRP A 64 -6.33 -0.02 -23.18
N GLU A 65 -6.07 -1.28 -22.96
CA GLU A 65 -6.05 -2.28 -24.02
C GLU A 65 -7.43 -2.39 -24.73
N SER A 66 -8.51 -2.32 -23.95
CA SER A 66 -9.88 -2.48 -24.47
C SER A 66 -10.51 -1.18 -25.01
N LYS A 67 -10.15 -0.03 -24.47
CA LYS A 67 -10.79 1.28 -24.76
C LYS A 67 -9.87 2.28 -25.43
N GLY A 68 -8.57 1.99 -25.50
CA GLY A 68 -7.55 2.93 -25.91
C GLY A 68 -7.00 3.76 -24.73
N PHE A 69 -5.76 4.18 -24.88
CA PHE A 69 -5.10 5.07 -23.93
C PHE A 69 -5.35 6.52 -24.34
N GLU A 70 -6.04 7.27 -23.50
CA GLU A 70 -6.16 8.71 -23.65
C GLU A 70 -4.99 9.36 -22.92
N GLN A 71 -4.15 10.05 -23.66
CA GLN A 71 -3.02 10.76 -23.10
C GLN A 71 -3.47 11.89 -22.17
N TYR A 72 -2.92 11.94 -20.97
CA TYR A 72 -3.11 13.01 -20.00
C TYR A 72 -1.77 13.32 -19.32
N ASP A 73 -1.71 14.45 -18.67
CA ASP A 73 -0.52 14.85 -17.88
C ASP A 73 -0.49 14.05 -16.58
N TYR A 74 0.52 13.22 -16.41
CA TYR A 74 0.74 12.40 -15.22
C TYR A 74 2.14 12.62 -14.65
N ALA A 75 2.28 12.45 -13.34
CA ALA A 75 3.53 12.66 -12.62
C ALA A 75 4.62 11.63 -13.03
N ASP A 76 5.86 12.06 -13.06
CA ASP A 76 7.00 11.17 -13.34
C ASP A 76 7.17 10.12 -12.24
N LEU A 77 7.32 8.87 -12.67
CA LEU A 77 7.39 7.74 -11.74
C LEU A 77 8.60 7.82 -10.81
N THR A 78 9.76 8.22 -11.33
CA THR A 78 11.03 8.15 -10.62
C THR A 78 11.28 9.38 -9.75
N THR A 79 11.02 10.56 -10.31
CA THR A 79 11.35 11.83 -9.65
C THR A 79 10.24 12.39 -8.77
N GLU A 80 8.98 11.98 -9.00
CA GLU A 80 7.84 12.53 -8.28
C GLU A 80 7.08 11.44 -7.49
N ILE A 81 6.65 10.35 -8.14
CA ILE A 81 5.76 9.37 -7.49
C ILE A 81 6.51 8.52 -6.46
N ARG A 82 7.66 7.95 -6.82
CA ARG A 82 8.41 7.05 -5.92
C ARG A 82 8.84 7.72 -4.61
N PRO A 83 9.35 8.96 -4.58
CA PRO A 83 9.64 9.67 -3.34
C PRO A 83 8.42 9.85 -2.43
N VAL A 84 7.29 10.23 -3.01
CA VAL A 84 6.03 10.39 -2.25
C VAL A 84 5.54 9.07 -1.67
N LEU A 85 5.66 7.96 -2.40
CA LEU A 85 5.27 6.64 -1.89
C LEU A 85 6.14 6.19 -0.71
N LEU A 86 7.46 6.45 -0.75
CA LEU A 86 8.36 6.17 0.38
C LEU A 86 7.96 6.99 1.61
N GLU A 87 7.79 8.30 1.45
CA GLU A 87 7.37 9.20 2.53
C GLU A 87 6.03 8.78 3.15
N LEU A 88 5.08 8.34 2.33
CA LEU A 88 3.79 7.83 2.82
C LEU A 88 3.96 6.52 3.61
N GLY A 89 4.86 5.64 3.18
CA GLY A 89 5.21 4.42 3.91
C GLY A 89 5.73 4.72 5.31
N ASP A 90 6.69 5.64 5.41
CA ASP A 90 7.26 6.08 6.68
C ASP A 90 6.21 6.74 7.59
N LYS A 91 5.35 7.57 7.03
CA LYS A 91 4.22 8.19 7.76
C LYS A 91 3.24 7.17 8.31
N ILE A 92 2.97 6.09 7.57
CA ILE A 92 2.13 4.99 8.05
C ILE A 92 2.79 4.31 9.25
N LEU A 93 4.05 3.91 9.14
CA LEU A 93 4.78 3.27 10.23
C LEU A 93 4.88 4.17 11.46
N PHE A 94 5.21 5.44 11.28
CA PHE A 94 5.25 6.43 12.36
C PHE A 94 3.90 6.56 13.05
N SER A 95 2.80 6.64 12.29
CA SER A 95 1.45 6.72 12.84
C SER A 95 1.09 5.47 13.64
N VAL A 96 1.48 4.29 13.14
CA VAL A 96 1.27 3.01 13.83
C VAL A 96 2.12 2.94 15.11
N ALA A 97 3.38 3.41 15.07
CA ALA A 97 4.27 3.43 16.23
C ALA A 97 3.74 4.32 17.38
N ASN A 98 3.07 5.42 17.02
CA ASN A 98 2.50 6.37 17.98
C ASN A 98 1.07 6.04 18.43
N LEU A 99 0.46 4.96 17.94
CA LEU A 99 -0.84 4.52 18.43
C LEU A 99 -0.69 3.97 19.86
N ASP A 100 -1.30 4.67 20.81
CA ASP A 100 -1.40 4.19 22.20
C ASP A 100 -2.46 3.08 22.27
N LEU A 101 -1.97 1.83 22.29
CA LEU A 101 -2.81 0.63 22.29
C LEU A 101 -3.18 0.12 23.67
N GLN A 102 -2.84 0.83 24.72
CA GLN A 102 -3.26 0.48 26.07
C GLN A 102 -4.79 0.57 26.26
N GLN A 103 -5.51 1.16 25.31
CA GLN A 103 -6.96 1.08 25.28
C GLN A 103 -7.40 -0.23 24.61
N ASP A 104 -7.91 -1.15 25.43
CA ASP A 104 -8.64 -2.35 25.03
C ASP A 104 -9.43 -2.14 23.72
N LEU A 105 -8.89 -2.60 22.60
CA LEU A 105 -9.60 -2.59 21.32
C LEU A 105 -10.72 -3.63 21.38
N LYS A 106 -11.82 -3.30 22.03
CA LYS A 106 -13.02 -4.14 22.08
C LYS A 106 -13.42 -4.53 20.65
N ARG A 107 -13.82 -5.78 20.46
CA ARG A 107 -14.21 -6.38 19.17
C ARG A 107 -15.16 -5.50 18.33
N LYS A 108 -16.09 -4.78 19.01
CA LYS A 108 -17.00 -3.83 18.36
C LYS A 108 -16.29 -2.61 17.79
N LYS A 109 -15.25 -2.10 18.46
CA LYS A 109 -14.44 -0.96 18.00
C LYS A 109 -13.61 -1.34 16.78
N ILE A 110 -12.96 -2.51 16.79
CA ILE A 110 -12.20 -3.05 15.66
C ILE A 110 -13.11 -3.20 14.42
N LYS A 111 -14.29 -3.80 14.56
CA LYS A 111 -15.25 -3.95 13.45
C LYS A 111 -15.72 -2.62 12.86
N ARG A 112 -15.87 -1.58 13.69
CA ARG A 112 -16.20 -0.23 13.23
C ARG A 112 -15.05 0.43 12.49
N LEU A 113 -13.82 0.29 13.01
CA LEU A 113 -12.60 0.79 12.38
C LEU A 113 -12.36 0.13 11.03
N SER A 114 -12.51 -1.19 10.93
CA SER A 114 -12.37 -1.94 9.66
C SER A 114 -13.33 -1.43 8.59
N ARG A 115 -14.60 -1.16 8.95
CA ARG A 115 -15.58 -0.59 8.01
C ARG A 115 -15.23 0.81 7.56
N ARG A 116 -14.74 1.67 8.47
CA ARG A 116 -14.29 3.02 8.12
C ARG A 116 -13.06 2.97 7.21
N PHE A 117 -12.07 2.15 7.55
CA PHE A 117 -10.88 1.94 6.75
C PHE A 117 -11.23 1.49 5.32
N ALA A 118 -12.09 0.47 5.19
CA ALA A 118 -12.54 0.01 3.88
C ALA A 118 -13.27 1.08 3.07
N GLY A 119 -13.96 2.02 3.74
CA GLY A 119 -14.63 3.16 3.11
C GLY A 119 -13.68 4.27 2.65
N THR A 120 -12.46 4.36 3.20
CA THR A 120 -11.46 5.34 2.77
C THR A 120 -10.73 4.92 1.50
N ILE A 121 -10.68 3.62 1.21
CA ILE A 121 -10.07 3.09 -0.02
C ILE A 121 -11.13 3.11 -1.12
N ASN A 122 -11.18 4.20 -1.88
CA ASN A 122 -12.12 4.35 -3.00
C ASN A 122 -11.36 4.31 -4.33
N THR A 123 -10.82 3.12 -4.65
CA THR A 123 -9.99 2.90 -5.83
C THR A 123 -10.53 1.72 -6.62
N THR A 124 -10.65 1.87 -7.94
CA THR A 124 -10.95 0.77 -8.88
C THR A 124 -9.84 -0.28 -8.86
N GLY A 125 -10.19 -1.53 -9.11
CA GLY A 125 -9.22 -2.65 -9.10
C GLY A 125 -8.90 -3.22 -7.72
N VAL A 126 -9.53 -2.73 -6.63
CA VAL A 126 -9.34 -3.24 -5.26
C VAL A 126 -10.62 -3.89 -4.72
N ALA A 127 -10.60 -5.20 -4.52
CA ALA A 127 -11.74 -5.94 -3.98
C ALA A 127 -11.98 -5.64 -2.48
N ARG A 128 -13.20 -5.89 -2.01
CA ARG A 128 -13.54 -5.69 -0.60
C ARG A 128 -12.77 -6.62 0.34
N THR A 129 -12.46 -7.81 -0.12
CA THR A 129 -11.64 -8.81 0.60
C THR A 129 -10.23 -8.27 0.86
N ASP A 130 -9.65 -7.59 -0.13
CA ASP A 130 -8.28 -7.07 -0.07
C ASP A 130 -8.19 -5.89 0.89
N LYS A 131 -9.19 -5.00 0.88
CA LYS A 131 -9.31 -3.90 1.85
C LYS A 131 -9.36 -4.42 3.29
N LYS A 132 -10.05 -5.54 3.51
CA LYS A 132 -10.10 -6.20 4.82
C LYS A 132 -8.76 -6.83 5.19
N ALA A 133 -8.13 -7.54 4.26
CA ALA A 133 -6.82 -8.16 4.47
C ALA A 133 -5.75 -7.11 4.83
N LEU A 134 -5.76 -5.98 4.13
CA LEU A 134 -4.87 -4.86 4.41
C LEU A 134 -5.11 -4.28 5.83
N PHE A 135 -6.36 -4.10 6.24
CA PHE A 135 -6.69 -3.66 7.60
C PHE A 135 -6.21 -4.66 8.66
N ASP A 136 -6.42 -5.95 8.43
CA ASP A 136 -6.02 -7.02 9.35
C ASP A 136 -4.48 -7.10 9.48
N SER A 137 -3.72 -6.76 8.41
CA SER A 137 -2.26 -6.71 8.47
C SER A 137 -1.76 -5.50 9.28
N VAL A 138 -2.38 -4.33 9.14
CA VAL A 138 -2.09 -3.16 10.00
C VAL A 138 -2.32 -3.51 11.47
N LEU A 139 -3.42 -4.19 11.81
CA LEU A 139 -3.69 -4.62 13.18
C LEU A 139 -2.59 -5.53 13.73
N LYS A 140 -1.99 -6.39 12.90
CA LYS A 140 -0.89 -7.27 13.32
C LYS A 140 0.40 -6.51 13.63
N ILE A 141 0.69 -5.43 12.92
CA ILE A 141 1.83 -4.56 13.27
C ILE A 141 1.63 -4.00 14.67
N ILE A 142 0.42 -3.53 14.93
CA ILE A 142 0.01 -2.88 16.16
C ILE A 142 0.03 -3.86 17.35
N THR A 143 -0.51 -5.08 17.18
CA THR A 143 -0.73 -6.05 18.27
C THR A 143 0.49 -6.90 18.61
N LYS A 144 1.51 -6.92 17.76
CA LYS A 144 2.73 -7.72 17.94
C LYS A 144 3.96 -6.85 18.21
N ARG A 145 3.81 -5.80 18.99
CA ARG A 145 4.99 -5.12 19.55
C ARG A 145 5.79 -6.12 20.37
N SER A 146 7.07 -6.24 20.04
CA SER A 146 8.04 -7.09 20.73
C SER A 146 8.27 -6.57 22.14
#